data_85e51aded75e15447b88b024f049ff74
#
_entry.id   85e51aded75e15447b88b024f049ff74
#
_cell.length_a   1.000
_cell.length_b   1.000
_cell.length_c   1.000
_cell.angle_alpha   90.00
_cell.angle_beta   90.00
_cell.angle_gamma   90.00
#
_symmetry.space_group_name_H-M   'P 1'
#
loop_
_entity.id
_entity.type
_entity.pdbx_description
1 polymer ?
#
loop_
_entity_poly.entity_id
_entity_poly.type
_entity_poly.pdbx_seq_one_letter_code
_entity_poly.pdbx_strand_id
1 'polypeptide(L)'
;YYCGGNPTLELVITPSIDVYDNFFTEDIRKEIFDLLLRPKWAPSGGNNNNWFWHMDKLHKEEFFSKYLYDIICNKLGISYRVRRIYANGQSAGQSGNPHTDDGDYTFLYYPNPIWEMDWGGHLIFSEDNKEPTKIVGYKPNRAIMFPSHITHYADGTHRYYTGFRVSLAYKFIKS
;
A
#
# COMPACT_ATOMS: atom_id res chain seq x y z
N TYR A 1 32.05 -22.59 -37.69
CA TYR A 1 31.41 -21.42 -37.09
C TYR A 1 29.91 -21.67 -37.06
N TYR A 2 29.40 -22.08 -35.89
CA TYR A 2 27.93 -22.10 -35.62
C TYR A 2 27.57 -20.79 -34.92
N CYS A 3 26.86 -19.92 -35.59
CA CYS A 3 26.20 -18.80 -34.98
C CYS A 3 24.96 -19.33 -34.24
N GLY A 4 24.97 -19.20 -32.91
CA GLY A 4 23.89 -19.58 -32.04
C GLY A 4 22.60 -18.85 -32.38
N GLY A 5 21.47 -19.55 -32.22
CA GLY A 5 20.14 -19.00 -32.42
C GLY A 5 19.89 -17.73 -31.60
N ASN A 6 19.20 -16.78 -32.20
CA ASN A 6 18.72 -15.60 -31.52
C ASN A 6 17.89 -16.02 -30.29
N PRO A 7 18.18 -15.52 -29.11
CA PRO A 7 17.27 -15.68 -28.00
C PRO A 7 15.96 -14.98 -28.37
N THR A 8 14.89 -15.72 -28.43
CA THR A 8 13.54 -15.17 -28.53
C THR A 8 13.35 -14.33 -27.26
N LEU A 9 13.28 -12.99 -27.42
CA LEU A 9 12.84 -12.09 -26.38
C LEU A 9 11.39 -12.41 -26.08
N GLU A 10 11.13 -13.25 -25.09
CA GLU A 10 9.80 -13.37 -24.53
C GLU A 10 9.47 -12.03 -23.85
N LEU A 11 8.38 -11.42 -24.29
CA LEU A 11 7.83 -10.23 -23.66
C LEU A 11 7.27 -10.68 -22.31
N VAL A 12 8.09 -10.60 -21.28
CA VAL A 12 7.62 -10.78 -19.90
C VAL A 12 6.74 -9.58 -19.59
N ILE A 13 5.42 -9.77 -19.66
CA ILE A 13 4.46 -8.78 -19.19
C ILE A 13 4.60 -8.77 -17.66
N THR A 14 5.45 -7.89 -17.14
CA THR A 14 5.53 -7.65 -15.69
C THR A 14 4.21 -7.05 -15.22
N PRO A 15 3.61 -7.58 -14.16
CA PRO A 15 2.38 -7.03 -13.61
C PRO A 15 2.58 -5.56 -13.25
N SER A 16 1.68 -4.69 -13.70
CA SER A 16 1.79 -3.25 -13.50
C SER A 16 1.63 -2.88 -12.03
N ILE A 17 2.57 -2.09 -11.51
CA ILE A 17 2.47 -1.40 -10.24
C ILE A 17 2.22 0.07 -10.57
N ASP A 18 0.97 0.50 -10.45
CA ASP A 18 0.51 1.81 -10.85
C ASP A 18 0.57 2.78 -9.67
N VAL A 19 1.10 3.98 -9.92
CA VAL A 19 1.28 5.02 -8.90
C VAL A 19 0.54 6.28 -9.33
N TYR A 20 -0.28 6.81 -8.43
CA TYR A 20 -1.12 7.98 -8.66
C TYR A 20 -0.83 9.03 -7.59
N ASP A 21 -0.33 10.20 -7.98
CA ASP A 21 -0.14 11.34 -7.08
C ASP A 21 -1.38 12.22 -7.04
N ASN A 22 -1.61 12.88 -5.91
CA ASN A 22 -2.77 13.75 -5.68
C ASN A 22 -4.10 13.02 -5.95
N PHE A 23 -4.21 11.80 -5.42
CA PHE A 23 -5.32 10.90 -5.76
C PHE A 23 -6.68 11.41 -5.30
N PHE A 24 -6.79 11.91 -4.07
CA PHE A 24 -8.01 12.56 -3.57
C PHE A 24 -7.86 14.08 -3.56
N THR A 25 -8.98 14.78 -3.38
CA THR A 25 -8.94 16.21 -3.02
C THR A 25 -8.34 16.37 -1.62
N GLU A 26 -7.84 17.56 -1.32
CA GLU A 26 -7.21 17.81 -0.01
C GLU A 26 -8.22 17.66 1.16
N ASP A 27 -9.49 18.04 0.94
CA ASP A 27 -10.54 17.85 1.94
C ASP A 27 -10.78 16.36 2.25
N ILE A 28 -10.86 15.52 1.22
CA ILE A 28 -11.01 14.06 1.39
C ILE A 28 -9.76 13.48 2.06
N ARG A 29 -8.56 13.87 1.64
CA ARG A 29 -7.31 13.44 2.28
C ARG A 29 -7.32 13.74 3.77
N LYS A 30 -7.70 15.00 4.12
CA LYS A 30 -7.79 15.44 5.51
C LYS A 30 -8.80 14.61 6.30
N GLU A 31 -9.98 14.39 5.76
CA GLU A 31 -11.02 13.59 6.40
C GLU A 31 -10.57 12.15 6.63
N ILE A 32 -9.92 11.52 5.63
CA ILE A 32 -9.33 10.18 5.79
C ILE A 32 -8.33 10.19 6.95
N PHE A 33 -7.41 11.14 6.97
CA PHE A 33 -6.37 11.20 8.00
C PHE A 33 -6.96 11.41 9.39
N ASP A 34 -7.89 12.34 9.55
CA ASP A 34 -8.58 12.62 10.83
C ASP A 34 -9.33 11.37 11.35
N LEU A 35 -10.01 10.64 10.47
CA LEU A 35 -10.68 9.39 10.82
C LEU A 35 -9.70 8.29 11.23
N LEU A 36 -8.52 8.25 10.63
CA LEU A 36 -7.47 7.27 10.95
C LEU A 36 -6.63 7.68 12.17
N LEU A 37 -6.76 8.90 12.69
CA LEU A 37 -6.14 9.31 13.98
C LEU A 37 -6.98 8.91 15.19
N ARG A 38 -8.17 8.34 15.01
CA ARG A 38 -9.02 7.90 16.13
C ARG A 38 -8.33 6.79 16.96
N PRO A 39 -8.64 6.66 18.25
CA PRO A 39 -8.00 5.68 19.14
C PRO A 39 -8.56 4.26 18.92
N LYS A 40 -8.46 3.75 17.70
CA LYS A 40 -8.91 2.40 17.28
C LYS A 40 -7.75 1.49 16.86
N TRP A 41 -6.53 1.92 17.10
CA TRP A 41 -5.32 1.18 16.77
C TRP A 41 -5.07 0.06 17.76
N ALA A 42 -4.77 -1.13 17.25
CA ALA A 42 -4.32 -2.27 18.04
C ALA A 42 -2.93 -2.70 17.57
N PRO A 43 -2.08 -3.23 18.47
CA PRO A 43 -0.82 -3.80 18.05
C PRO A 43 -1.07 -5.04 17.20
N SER A 44 -0.38 -5.13 16.07
CA SER A 44 -0.37 -6.32 15.22
C SER A 44 1.01 -6.96 15.32
N GLY A 45 1.08 -8.15 15.90
CA GLY A 45 2.31 -8.94 15.96
C GLY A 45 2.41 -9.83 14.74
N GLY A 46 3.36 -9.57 13.84
CA GLY A 46 3.83 -10.57 12.90
C GLY A 46 4.62 -11.66 13.64
N ASN A 47 4.78 -12.83 13.04
CA ASN A 47 5.45 -13.99 13.64
C ASN A 47 6.95 -13.80 13.96
N ASN A 48 7.56 -12.64 13.71
CA ASN A 48 9.01 -12.41 13.80
C ASN A 48 9.39 -11.11 14.53
N ASN A 49 8.76 -10.80 15.65
CA ASN A 49 9.08 -9.61 16.46
C ASN A 49 8.88 -8.25 15.77
N ASN A 50 8.29 -8.20 14.58
CA ASN A 50 7.93 -6.97 13.91
C ASN A 50 6.54 -6.52 14.36
N TRP A 51 6.50 -5.57 15.25
CA TRP A 51 5.28 -4.95 15.72
C TRP A 51 4.99 -3.71 14.90
N PHE A 52 3.76 -3.59 14.44
CA PHE A 52 3.20 -2.36 13.86
C PHE A 52 1.77 -2.19 14.37
N TRP A 53 1.17 -1.06 14.06
CA TRP A 53 -0.20 -0.76 14.47
C TRP A 53 -1.18 -1.10 13.35
N HIS A 54 -2.33 -1.64 13.74
CA HIS A 54 -3.37 -2.06 12.81
C HIS A 54 -4.74 -1.51 13.24
N MET A 55 -5.49 -0.96 12.29
CA MET A 55 -6.88 -0.55 12.45
C MET A 55 -7.73 -1.38 11.49
N ASP A 56 -8.41 -2.40 12.00
CA ASP A 56 -9.19 -3.35 11.22
C ASP A 56 -10.66 -2.92 11.06
N LYS A 57 -11.39 -3.64 10.21
CA LYS A 57 -12.85 -3.55 10.02
C LYS A 57 -13.34 -2.20 9.49
N LEU A 58 -12.52 -1.43 8.81
CA LEU A 58 -12.94 -0.20 8.15
C LEU A 58 -14.00 -0.45 7.07
N HIS A 59 -14.09 -1.68 6.53
CA HIS A 59 -15.16 -2.07 5.60
C HIS A 59 -16.57 -2.04 6.23
N LYS A 60 -16.71 -1.91 7.55
CA LYS A 60 -17.99 -1.73 8.26
C LYS A 60 -18.41 -0.25 8.36
N GLU A 61 -17.55 0.67 8.02
CA GLU A 61 -17.82 2.10 8.06
C GLU A 61 -18.16 2.59 6.64
N GLU A 62 -19.34 3.20 6.46
CA GLU A 62 -19.84 3.62 5.14
C GLU A 62 -18.92 4.62 4.43
N PHE A 63 -18.22 5.46 5.17
CA PHE A 63 -17.25 6.38 4.61
C PHE A 63 -16.18 5.63 3.78
N PHE A 64 -15.64 4.52 4.31
CA PHE A 64 -14.63 3.73 3.62
C PHE A 64 -15.24 2.74 2.60
N SER A 65 -16.32 2.07 2.98
CA SER A 65 -16.88 0.95 2.20
C SER A 65 -17.83 1.36 1.08
N LYS A 66 -18.33 2.60 1.09
CA LYS A 66 -19.18 3.16 0.04
C LYS A 66 -18.56 4.41 -0.57
N TYR A 67 -18.46 5.51 0.21
CA TYR A 67 -18.06 6.80 -0.31
C TYR A 67 -16.65 6.77 -0.96
N LEU A 68 -15.62 6.36 -0.24
CA LEU A 68 -14.27 6.27 -0.79
C LEU A 68 -14.14 5.17 -1.86
N TYR A 69 -14.80 4.03 -1.63
CA TYR A 69 -14.81 2.94 -2.60
C TYR A 69 -15.34 3.40 -3.97
N ASP A 70 -16.46 4.12 -4.01
CA ASP A 70 -17.03 4.63 -5.26
C ASP A 70 -16.08 5.60 -5.96
N ILE A 71 -15.42 6.48 -5.20
CA ILE A 71 -14.42 7.41 -5.78
C ILE A 71 -13.23 6.63 -6.36
N ILE A 72 -12.72 5.63 -5.64
CA ILE A 72 -11.59 4.81 -6.09
C ILE A 72 -11.96 4.07 -7.37
N CYS A 73 -13.11 3.37 -7.39
CA CYS A 73 -13.56 2.63 -8.54
C CYS A 73 -13.78 3.52 -9.76
N ASN A 74 -14.42 4.67 -9.59
CA ASN A 74 -14.67 5.62 -10.67
C ASN A 74 -13.36 6.19 -11.25
N LYS A 75 -12.41 6.59 -10.38
CA LYS A 75 -11.12 7.12 -10.83
C LYS A 75 -10.26 6.11 -11.56
N LEU A 76 -10.28 4.86 -11.11
CA LEU A 76 -9.47 3.78 -11.69
C LEU A 76 -10.18 3.04 -12.85
N GLY A 77 -11.48 3.30 -13.09
CA GLY A 77 -12.27 2.61 -14.09
C GLY A 77 -12.42 1.11 -13.81
N ILE A 78 -12.52 0.73 -12.53
CA ILE A 78 -12.63 -0.67 -12.09
C ILE A 78 -14.00 -0.95 -11.45
N SER A 79 -14.41 -2.21 -11.48
CA SER A 79 -15.62 -2.71 -10.81
C SER A 79 -15.32 -3.94 -9.94
N TYR A 80 -14.27 -3.85 -9.14
CA TYR A 80 -13.84 -4.93 -8.25
C TYR A 80 -14.63 -4.90 -6.94
N ARG A 81 -14.84 -6.07 -6.34
CA ARG A 81 -15.46 -6.16 -5.01
C ARG A 81 -14.43 -5.96 -3.92
N VAL A 82 -14.82 -5.28 -2.86
CA VAL A 82 -13.99 -5.16 -1.66
C VAL A 82 -14.04 -6.45 -0.85
N ARG A 83 -12.87 -7.01 -0.56
CA ARG A 83 -12.71 -8.11 0.38
C ARG A 83 -12.56 -7.60 1.82
N ARG A 84 -11.69 -6.63 2.02
CA ARG A 84 -11.50 -5.94 3.32
C ARG A 84 -10.86 -4.56 3.14
N ILE A 85 -11.06 -3.72 4.15
CA ILE A 85 -10.44 -2.40 4.26
C ILE A 85 -9.86 -2.27 5.67
N TYR A 86 -8.63 -1.83 5.75
CA TYR A 86 -7.92 -1.62 7.01
C TYR A 86 -6.82 -0.55 6.86
N ALA A 87 -6.27 -0.12 7.97
CA ALA A 87 -5.11 0.76 7.96
C ALA A 87 -3.96 0.16 8.77
N ASN A 88 -2.73 0.41 8.32
CA ASN A 88 -1.51 0.11 9.04
C ASN A 88 -0.85 1.40 9.50
N GLY A 89 -0.29 1.36 10.72
CA GLY A 89 0.45 2.46 11.32
C GLY A 89 1.83 2.01 11.77
N GLN A 90 2.82 2.88 11.58
CA GLN A 90 4.20 2.63 11.97
C GLN A 90 4.74 3.83 12.75
N SER A 91 5.27 3.56 13.93
CA SER A 91 6.10 4.48 14.71
C SER A 91 7.56 4.35 14.30
N ALA A 92 8.43 5.21 14.86
CA ALA A 92 9.87 5.20 14.56
C ALA A 92 10.48 3.79 14.62
N GLY A 93 11.20 3.42 13.59
CA GLY A 93 11.90 2.14 13.47
C GLY A 93 11.04 0.92 13.19
N GLN A 94 9.70 1.05 13.12
CA GLN A 94 8.83 -0.07 12.77
C GLN A 94 8.78 -0.28 11.26
N SER A 95 8.89 -1.53 10.84
CA SER A 95 8.80 -1.96 9.43
C SER A 95 7.79 -3.10 9.25
N GLY A 96 7.37 -3.33 8.01
CA GLY A 96 6.65 -4.55 7.64
C GLY A 96 7.60 -5.68 7.28
N ASN A 97 7.09 -6.90 7.25
CA ASN A 97 7.79 -8.06 6.69
C ASN A 97 7.42 -8.25 5.21
N PRO A 98 8.32 -8.78 4.37
CA PRO A 98 7.96 -9.22 3.03
C PRO A 98 6.80 -10.23 3.06
N HIS A 99 5.74 -9.95 2.31
CA HIS A 99 4.54 -10.78 2.23
C HIS A 99 3.81 -10.53 0.90
N THR A 100 2.92 -11.44 0.58
CA THR A 100 1.87 -11.25 -0.44
C THR A 100 0.55 -10.97 0.25
N ASP A 101 -0.36 -10.35 -0.47
CA ASP A 101 -1.69 -10.02 0.04
C ASP A 101 -2.75 -11.05 -0.38
N ASP A 102 -3.85 -11.06 0.34
CA ASP A 102 -5.06 -11.79 -0.06
C ASP A 102 -5.89 -10.95 -1.05
N GLY A 103 -6.58 -11.64 -1.96
CA GLY A 103 -7.32 -11.02 -3.07
C GLY A 103 -6.53 -10.94 -4.36
N ASP A 104 -7.07 -10.23 -5.35
CA ASP A 104 -6.46 -10.11 -6.68
C ASP A 104 -5.62 -8.84 -6.80
N TYR A 105 -6.08 -7.74 -6.21
CA TYR A 105 -5.40 -6.45 -6.21
C TYR A 105 -5.42 -5.79 -4.84
N THR A 106 -4.34 -5.06 -4.57
CA THR A 106 -4.22 -4.14 -3.43
C THR A 106 -4.20 -2.71 -3.92
N PHE A 107 -5.09 -1.88 -3.37
CA PHE A 107 -4.99 -0.42 -3.44
C PHE A 107 -4.47 0.08 -2.09
N LEU A 108 -3.38 0.82 -2.12
CA LEU A 108 -2.74 1.40 -0.95
C LEU A 108 -2.73 2.92 -1.08
N TYR A 109 -3.06 3.63 0.00
CA TYR A 109 -3.12 5.08 0.02
C TYR A 109 -2.40 5.68 1.22
N TYR A 110 -1.73 6.82 1.02
CA TYR A 110 -0.93 7.53 2.01
C TYR A 110 -1.60 8.85 2.42
N PRO A 111 -2.28 8.90 3.58
CA PRO A 111 -3.07 10.06 4.01
C PRO A 111 -2.29 11.13 4.79
N ASN A 112 -1.06 10.84 5.28
CA ASN A 112 -0.30 11.82 6.05
C ASN A 112 -0.17 13.15 5.30
N PRO A 113 -0.32 14.30 5.98
CA PRO A 113 -0.32 15.61 5.33
C PRO A 113 1.08 16.05 4.88
N ILE A 114 2.11 15.59 5.55
CA ILE A 114 3.51 15.95 5.31
C ILE A 114 4.36 14.68 5.35
N TRP A 115 5.36 14.61 4.51
CA TRP A 115 6.36 13.56 4.52
C TRP A 115 7.68 14.07 3.95
N GLU A 116 8.76 13.89 4.70
CA GLU A 116 10.10 14.22 4.24
C GLU A 116 10.80 12.98 3.66
N MET A 117 11.66 13.19 2.68
CA MET A 117 12.33 12.10 1.96
C MET A 117 13.17 11.20 2.88
N ASP A 118 13.77 11.78 3.91
CA ASP A 118 14.64 11.10 4.86
C ASP A 118 13.90 10.39 6.02
N TRP A 119 12.57 10.45 6.05
CA TRP A 119 11.78 9.72 7.06
C TRP A 119 11.58 8.24 6.72
N GLY A 120 11.98 7.78 5.54
CA GLY A 120 11.82 6.38 5.11
C GLY A 120 10.37 5.98 4.87
N GLY A 121 10.00 4.77 5.27
CA GLY A 121 8.61 4.29 5.15
C GLY A 121 8.16 4.01 3.73
N HIS A 122 9.09 3.73 2.82
CA HIS A 122 8.82 3.43 1.42
C HIS A 122 8.14 2.07 1.25
N LEU A 123 7.45 1.86 0.15
CA LEU A 123 6.93 0.55 -0.24
C LEU A 123 7.92 -0.12 -1.17
N ILE A 124 8.40 -1.29 -0.77
CA ILE A 124 9.40 -2.07 -1.50
C ILE A 124 8.71 -3.30 -2.07
N PHE A 125 8.92 -3.56 -3.35
CA PHE A 125 8.44 -4.73 -4.07
C PHE A 125 9.60 -5.65 -4.45
N SER A 126 9.35 -6.96 -4.45
CA SER A 126 10.28 -7.98 -4.91
C SER A 126 9.52 -9.03 -5.72
N GLU A 127 9.94 -9.31 -6.93
CA GLU A 127 9.31 -10.33 -7.77
C GLU A 127 9.84 -11.74 -7.49
N ASP A 128 11.07 -11.85 -7.05
CA ASP A 128 11.77 -13.13 -6.81
C ASP A 128 12.06 -13.42 -5.32
N ASN A 129 11.62 -12.58 -4.42
CA ASN A 129 11.88 -12.64 -2.98
C ASN A 129 13.37 -12.55 -2.58
N LYS A 130 14.24 -12.08 -3.47
CA LYS A 130 15.68 -11.97 -3.22
C LYS A 130 16.12 -10.52 -3.10
N GLU A 131 15.74 -9.72 -4.09
CA GLU A 131 16.13 -8.32 -4.15
C GLU A 131 14.96 -7.40 -4.46
N PRO A 132 15.02 -6.13 -4.06
CA PRO A 132 14.02 -5.15 -4.45
C PRO A 132 14.01 -4.93 -5.97
N THR A 133 12.83 -5.08 -6.60
CA THR A 133 12.64 -4.81 -8.03
C THR A 133 12.04 -3.43 -8.28
N LYS A 134 11.28 -2.90 -7.31
CA LYS A 134 10.70 -1.55 -7.38
C LYS A 134 10.56 -0.96 -5.98
N ILE A 135 10.86 0.33 -5.86
CA ILE A 135 10.65 1.11 -4.64
C ILE A 135 9.71 2.27 -4.95
N VAL A 136 8.63 2.39 -4.17
CA VAL A 136 7.70 3.51 -4.27
C VAL A 136 7.80 4.33 -2.98
N GLY A 137 8.30 5.57 -3.11
CA GLY A 137 8.45 6.47 -1.98
C GLY A 137 7.11 6.82 -1.33
N TYR A 138 7.10 6.93 0.00
CA TYR A 138 5.97 7.52 0.69
C TYR A 138 5.83 8.99 0.27
N LYS A 139 4.63 9.38 -0.14
CA LYS A 139 4.31 10.76 -0.50
C LYS A 139 2.88 11.05 -0.10
N PRO A 140 2.60 12.20 0.53
CA PRO A 140 1.24 12.60 0.86
C PRO A 140 0.30 12.52 -0.34
N ASN A 141 -0.91 12.02 -0.11
CA ASN A 141 -1.96 11.89 -1.13
C ASN A 141 -1.57 11.03 -2.35
N ARG A 142 -0.64 10.07 -2.16
CA ARG A 142 -0.28 9.07 -3.17
C ARG A 142 -1.11 7.81 -2.99
N ALA A 143 -1.62 7.28 -4.09
CA ALA A 143 -2.21 5.96 -4.17
C ALA A 143 -1.34 5.02 -5.02
N ILE A 144 -1.40 3.73 -4.71
CA ILE A 144 -0.66 2.68 -5.43
C ILE A 144 -1.63 1.53 -5.64
N MET A 145 -1.74 1.06 -6.88
CA MET A 145 -2.52 -0.12 -7.23
C MET A 145 -1.60 -1.20 -7.78
N PHE A 146 -1.68 -2.42 -7.23
CA PHE A 146 -0.81 -3.52 -7.65
C PHE A 146 -1.46 -4.89 -7.44
N PRO A 147 -1.06 -5.91 -8.21
CA PRO A 147 -1.50 -7.29 -8.01
C PRO A 147 -1.07 -7.82 -6.64
N SER A 148 -2.01 -8.42 -5.91
CA SER A 148 -1.81 -8.86 -4.52
C SER A 148 -0.75 -9.95 -4.36
N HIS A 149 -0.46 -10.71 -5.41
CA HIS A 149 0.54 -11.77 -5.39
C HIS A 149 1.99 -11.29 -5.44
N ILE A 150 2.22 -9.99 -5.74
CA ILE A 150 3.58 -9.44 -5.73
C ILE A 150 4.03 -9.28 -4.28
N THR A 151 5.19 -9.87 -3.95
CA THR A 151 5.79 -9.70 -2.64
C THR A 151 6.16 -8.24 -2.41
N HIS A 152 5.75 -7.72 -1.27
CA HIS A 152 6.02 -6.33 -0.90
C HIS A 152 6.08 -6.16 0.62
N TYR A 153 6.67 -5.05 1.04
CA TYR A 153 6.66 -4.64 2.45
C TYR A 153 6.87 -3.13 2.59
N ALA A 154 6.38 -2.57 3.67
CA ALA A 154 6.71 -1.20 4.05
C ALA A 154 8.08 -1.19 4.74
N ASP A 155 9.01 -0.42 4.21
CA ASP A 155 10.28 -0.14 4.87
C ASP A 155 10.06 0.59 6.21
N GLY A 156 11.05 0.49 7.10
CA GLY A 156 11.00 1.15 8.40
C GLY A 156 10.99 2.68 8.28
N THR A 157 10.20 3.32 9.13
CA THR A 157 10.38 4.75 9.35
C THR A 157 11.69 4.98 10.09
N HIS A 158 12.38 6.07 9.75
CA HIS A 158 13.66 6.37 10.36
C HIS A 158 13.50 6.63 11.88
N ARG A 159 14.51 6.24 12.69
CA ARG A 159 14.47 6.32 14.16
C ARG A 159 14.22 7.72 14.73
N TYR A 160 14.51 8.76 13.97
CA TYR A 160 14.27 10.16 14.38
C TYR A 160 12.90 10.71 13.91
N TYR A 161 12.14 9.94 13.14
CA TYR A 161 10.77 10.31 12.79
C TYR A 161 9.87 10.15 14.00
N THR A 162 9.41 11.25 14.56
CA THR A 162 8.59 11.27 15.78
C THR A 162 7.08 11.18 15.53
N GLY A 163 6.68 11.10 14.26
CA GLY A 163 5.28 11.01 13.87
C GLY A 163 4.75 9.58 13.80
N PHE A 164 3.57 9.46 13.20
CA PHE A 164 2.89 8.19 12.96
C PHE A 164 2.62 8.03 11.46
N ARG A 165 3.30 7.08 10.83
CA ARG A 165 3.09 6.75 9.41
C ARG A 165 1.83 5.94 9.26
N VAL A 166 0.91 6.42 8.44
CA VAL A 166 -0.36 5.75 8.18
C VAL A 166 -0.45 5.32 6.72
N SER A 167 -0.96 4.12 6.47
CA SER A 167 -1.40 3.67 5.15
C SER A 167 -2.78 3.05 5.23
N LEU A 168 -3.66 3.39 4.28
CA LEU A 168 -5.00 2.82 4.13
C LEU A 168 -4.96 1.80 3.00
N ALA A 169 -5.45 0.59 3.25
CA ALA A 169 -5.42 -0.52 2.30
C ALA A 169 -6.82 -1.03 1.96
N TYR A 170 -7.08 -1.22 0.68
CA TYR A 170 -8.23 -1.94 0.13
C TYR A 170 -7.73 -3.22 -0.53
N LYS A 171 -8.32 -4.35 -0.16
CA LYS A 171 -8.11 -5.64 -0.83
C LYS A 171 -9.29 -5.89 -1.75
N PHE A 172 -8.98 -6.05 -3.03
CA PHE A 172 -9.97 -6.22 -4.08
C PHE A 172 -9.99 -7.64 -4.62
N ILE A 173 -11.18 -8.08 -5.04
CA ILE A 173 -11.42 -9.30 -5.79
C ILE A 173 -12.07 -8.90 -7.13
N LYS A 174 -11.56 -9.42 -8.23
CA LYS A 174 -12.19 -9.28 -9.54
C LYS A 174 -13.61 -9.84 -9.51
N SER A 175 -14.51 -9.15 -10.18
CA SER A 175 -15.91 -9.59 -10.33
C SER A 175 -16.04 -10.69 -11.34
#